data_349f76c9b34f2f72b3934cda84b49f80
#
_entry.id   349f76c9b34f2f72b3934cda84b49f80
#
_cell.length_a   1.000
_cell.length_b   1.000
_cell.length_c   1.000
_cell.angle_alpha   90.00
_cell.angle_beta   90.00
_cell.angle_gamma   90.00
#
_symmetry.space_group_name_H-M   'P 1'
#
loop_
_entity.id
_entity.type
_entity.pdbx_description
1 polymer ?
#
loop_
_entity_poly.entity_id
_entity_poly.type
_entity_poly.pdbx_seq_one_letter_code
_entity_poly.pdbx_strand_id
1 'polypeptide(L)'
;LNIVACLMTKGLTTFYLLHKTYEVKKGQTILFHAAAGGVGQIFCQWAKSLGCKVIGTVGSDEKIELAKKYGCDEVINYSKENFKDRVMEITDNEGLPVVYDGVGKVTLENSLGCLKMRGMMVSFGNASGKLDPVDVGKLIAPKGLYLTRPSIAHYTATRGELDEASEKLFQMVKNGNVKIEIFK
;
A
#
# COMPACT_ATOMS: atom_id res chain seq x y z
N LEU A 1 6.52 -23.47 10.28
CA LEU A 1 6.36 -23.59 8.81
C LEU A 1 5.20 -22.72 8.30
N ASN A 2 4.00 -22.76 8.89
CA ASN A 2 2.82 -22.02 8.42
C ASN A 2 3.04 -20.49 8.39
N ILE A 3 3.71 -19.92 9.40
CA ILE A 3 4.04 -18.49 9.44
C ILE A 3 4.93 -18.11 8.25
N VAL A 4 5.97 -18.88 7.98
CA VAL A 4 6.90 -18.62 6.87
C VAL A 4 6.18 -18.66 5.52
N ALA A 5 5.33 -19.66 5.29
CA ALA A 5 4.56 -19.78 4.06
C ALA A 5 3.63 -18.56 3.82
N CYS A 6 3.00 -18.04 4.88
CA CYS A 6 2.14 -16.85 4.79
C CYS A 6 2.95 -15.54 4.66
N LEU A 7 4.21 -15.55 5.13
CA LEU A 7 5.05 -14.39 5.26
C LEU A 7 5.75 -14.00 3.94
N MET A 8 6.38 -14.99 3.25
CA MET A 8 7.38 -14.69 2.22
C MET A 8 6.85 -13.81 1.10
N THR A 9 5.90 -14.24 0.30
CA THR A 9 5.42 -13.46 -0.85
C THR A 9 4.86 -12.11 -0.43
N LYS A 10 4.06 -12.06 0.64
CA LYS A 10 3.41 -10.84 1.11
C LYS A 10 4.40 -9.88 1.77
N GLY A 11 5.36 -10.42 2.52
CA GLY A 11 6.39 -9.63 3.20
C GLY A 11 7.43 -9.07 2.24
N LEU A 12 7.88 -9.87 1.26
CA LEU A 12 8.77 -9.39 0.20
C LEU A 12 8.08 -8.32 -0.66
N THR A 13 6.77 -8.48 -0.93
CA THR A 13 5.97 -7.44 -1.58
C THR A 13 5.98 -6.16 -0.75
N THR A 14 5.72 -6.26 0.55
CA THR A 14 5.78 -5.10 1.46
C THR A 14 7.14 -4.42 1.44
N PHE A 15 8.21 -5.20 1.50
CA PHE A 15 9.57 -4.66 1.48
C PHE A 15 9.84 -3.81 0.25
N TYR A 16 9.60 -4.35 -0.95
CA TYR A 16 9.91 -3.57 -2.15
C TYR A 16 8.99 -2.36 -2.30
N LEU A 17 7.73 -2.46 -1.90
CA LEU A 17 6.80 -1.32 -1.95
C LEU A 17 7.28 -0.15 -1.09
N LEU A 18 7.73 -0.43 0.15
CA LEU A 18 8.12 0.59 1.12
C LEU A 18 9.53 1.13 0.95
N HIS A 19 10.45 0.34 0.37
CA HIS A 19 11.88 0.67 0.36
C HIS A 19 12.48 0.85 -1.04
N LYS A 20 11.91 0.20 -2.07
CA LYS A 20 12.52 0.16 -3.41
C LYS A 20 11.67 0.85 -4.47
N THR A 21 10.33 0.68 -4.46
CA THR A 21 9.44 1.34 -5.42
C THR A 21 9.23 2.81 -5.04
N TYR A 22 8.88 3.05 -3.80
CA TYR A 22 8.83 4.38 -3.21
C TYR A 22 9.39 4.28 -1.78
N GLU A 23 10.53 4.90 -1.54
CA GLU A 23 11.12 4.92 -0.21
C GLU A 23 10.33 5.87 0.69
N VAL A 24 9.48 5.31 1.56
CA VAL A 24 8.69 6.13 2.48
C VAL A 24 9.56 6.81 3.52
N LYS A 25 9.18 8.01 3.92
CA LYS A 25 9.90 8.80 4.93
C LYS A 25 9.03 8.98 6.18
N LYS A 26 9.66 9.02 7.34
CA LYS A 26 9.01 9.33 8.62
C LYS A 26 8.18 10.61 8.51
N GLY A 27 6.96 10.57 9.03
CA GLY A 27 6.02 11.69 9.02
C GLY A 27 5.17 11.80 7.75
N GLN A 28 5.43 11.03 6.71
CA GLN A 28 4.58 11.03 5.54
C GLN A 28 3.23 10.36 5.81
N THR A 29 2.17 10.94 5.25
CA THR A 29 0.86 10.29 5.14
C THR A 29 0.78 9.55 3.81
N ILE A 30 0.39 8.28 3.84
CA ILE A 30 0.33 7.38 2.67
C ILE A 30 -1.00 6.64 2.63
N LEU A 31 -1.45 6.25 1.43
CA LEU A 31 -2.68 5.47 1.25
C LEU A 31 -2.34 4.04 0.82
N PHE A 32 -2.98 3.07 1.48
CA PHE A 32 -2.90 1.66 1.11
C PHE A 32 -4.29 1.05 0.93
N HIS A 33 -4.58 0.56 -0.27
CA HIS A 33 -5.86 -0.12 -0.57
C HIS A 33 -5.88 -1.56 -0.09
N ALA A 34 -7.07 -2.03 0.31
CA ALA A 34 -7.28 -3.37 0.87
C ALA A 34 -6.43 -3.64 2.12
N ALA A 35 -6.40 -2.67 3.05
CA ALA A 35 -5.54 -2.66 4.23
C ALA A 35 -5.74 -3.87 5.17
N ALA A 36 -6.92 -4.47 5.20
CA ALA A 36 -7.20 -5.70 5.96
C ALA A 36 -6.81 -7.00 5.22
N GLY A 37 -6.25 -6.89 3.99
CA GLY A 37 -5.83 -8.04 3.20
C GLY A 37 -4.47 -8.60 3.61
N GLY A 38 -4.05 -9.68 2.95
CA GLY A 38 -2.82 -10.38 3.32
C GLY A 38 -1.53 -9.55 3.19
N VAL A 39 -1.40 -8.68 2.19
CA VAL A 39 -0.27 -7.73 2.10
C VAL A 39 -0.51 -6.58 3.08
N GLY A 40 -1.76 -6.09 3.18
CA GLY A 40 -2.13 -4.95 4.01
C GLY A 40 -1.76 -5.13 5.48
N GLN A 41 -2.00 -6.33 6.05
CA GLN A 41 -1.64 -6.58 7.46
C GLN A 41 -0.14 -6.43 7.73
N ILE A 42 0.73 -6.78 6.79
CA ILE A 42 2.19 -6.63 6.95
C ILE A 42 2.59 -5.20 6.64
N PHE A 43 2.08 -4.65 5.54
CA PHE A 43 2.41 -3.32 5.05
C PHE A 43 2.08 -2.22 6.08
N CYS A 44 0.86 -2.22 6.62
CA CYS A 44 0.43 -1.18 7.56
C CYS A 44 1.26 -1.18 8.84
N GLN A 45 1.56 -2.35 9.40
CA GLN A 45 2.43 -2.48 10.58
C GLN A 45 3.85 -1.98 10.28
N TRP A 46 4.42 -2.38 9.14
CA TRP A 46 5.77 -1.98 8.76
C TRP A 46 5.85 -0.48 8.47
N ALA A 47 4.93 0.08 7.69
CA ALA A 47 4.85 1.51 7.43
C ALA A 47 4.71 2.35 8.70
N LYS A 48 3.88 1.87 9.65
CA LYS A 48 3.72 2.49 10.98
C LYS A 48 5.04 2.48 11.76
N SER A 49 5.78 1.38 11.74
CA SER A 49 7.09 1.27 12.40
C SER A 49 8.16 2.19 11.80
N LEU A 50 8.01 2.56 10.52
CA LEU A 50 8.84 3.57 9.86
C LEU A 50 8.40 5.01 10.18
N GLY A 51 7.33 5.18 10.96
CA GLY A 51 6.82 6.48 11.38
C GLY A 51 5.92 7.16 10.35
N CYS A 52 5.34 6.40 9.40
CA CYS A 52 4.33 6.90 8.49
C CYS A 52 2.96 6.98 9.17
N LYS A 53 2.12 7.92 8.72
CA LYS A 53 0.68 7.93 8.95
C LYS A 53 0.02 7.15 7.81
N VAL A 54 -0.71 6.09 8.16
CA VAL A 54 -1.31 5.18 7.18
C VAL A 54 -2.81 5.39 7.09
N ILE A 55 -3.29 5.78 5.92
CA ILE A 55 -4.70 5.74 5.56
C ILE A 55 -4.93 4.39 4.86
N GLY A 56 -5.80 3.55 5.43
CA GLY A 56 -6.18 2.28 4.84
C GLY A 56 -7.56 2.33 4.21
N THR A 57 -7.79 1.62 3.10
CA THR A 57 -9.16 1.41 2.64
C THR A 57 -9.59 -0.04 2.78
N VAL A 58 -10.87 -0.22 3.02
CA VAL A 58 -11.53 -1.53 3.13
C VAL A 58 -12.84 -1.55 2.34
N GLY A 59 -13.34 -2.74 2.00
CA GLY A 59 -14.59 -2.91 1.25
C GLY A 59 -15.81 -3.20 2.13
N SER A 60 -15.66 -3.34 3.46
CA SER A 60 -16.76 -3.57 4.38
C SER A 60 -16.41 -3.11 5.80
N ASP A 61 -17.43 -2.80 6.60
CA ASP A 61 -17.24 -2.30 7.98
C ASP A 61 -16.56 -3.32 8.90
N GLU A 62 -16.83 -4.60 8.70
CA GLU A 62 -16.23 -5.70 9.48
C GLU A 62 -14.70 -5.69 9.42
N LYS A 63 -14.11 -5.10 8.36
CA LYS A 63 -12.68 -5.02 8.13
C LYS A 63 -12.02 -3.76 8.73
N ILE A 64 -12.82 -2.81 9.22
CA ILE A 64 -12.31 -1.53 9.74
C ILE A 64 -11.42 -1.77 10.96
N GLU A 65 -11.94 -2.49 11.95
CA GLU A 65 -11.20 -2.74 13.19
C GLU A 65 -9.94 -3.58 12.95
N LEU A 66 -9.99 -4.49 11.97
CA LEU A 66 -8.83 -5.28 11.58
C LEU A 66 -7.73 -4.41 10.94
N ALA A 67 -8.10 -3.49 10.06
CA ALA A 67 -7.15 -2.56 9.45
C ALA A 67 -6.54 -1.60 10.49
N LYS A 68 -7.31 -1.10 11.43
CA LYS A 68 -6.81 -0.31 12.56
C LYS A 68 -5.83 -1.11 13.43
N LYS A 69 -6.17 -2.36 13.75
CA LYS A 69 -5.30 -3.28 14.49
C LYS A 69 -3.94 -3.48 13.79
N TYR A 70 -3.95 -3.47 12.46
CA TYR A 70 -2.72 -3.56 11.66
C TYR A 70 -1.95 -2.25 11.53
N GLY A 71 -2.39 -1.17 12.17
CA GLY A 71 -1.65 0.07 12.26
C GLY A 71 -2.09 1.18 11.32
N CYS A 72 -3.26 1.05 10.68
CA CYS A 72 -3.87 2.19 9.99
C CYS A 72 -4.29 3.26 11.02
N ASP A 73 -3.92 4.51 10.77
CA ASP A 73 -4.33 5.66 11.57
C ASP A 73 -5.77 6.07 11.22
N GLU A 74 -6.11 5.98 9.94
CA GLU A 74 -7.45 6.22 9.39
C GLU A 74 -7.87 5.04 8.53
N VAL A 75 -9.15 4.69 8.55
CA VAL A 75 -9.69 3.61 7.71
C VAL A 75 -10.96 4.08 7.03
N ILE A 76 -10.99 3.96 5.70
CA ILE A 76 -12.09 4.41 4.85
C ILE A 76 -12.78 3.18 4.23
N ASN A 77 -14.09 3.06 4.41
CA ASN A 77 -14.88 2.06 3.71
C ASN A 77 -15.36 2.62 2.36
N TYR A 78 -14.64 2.29 1.28
CA TYR A 78 -14.94 2.80 -0.06
C TYR A 78 -16.27 2.31 -0.65
N SER A 79 -16.96 1.35 0.00
CA SER A 79 -18.30 0.95 -0.39
C SER A 79 -19.39 1.92 0.10
N LYS A 80 -19.06 2.79 1.07
CA LYS A 80 -19.99 3.72 1.72
C LYS A 80 -19.69 5.19 1.45
N GLU A 81 -18.43 5.51 1.20
CA GLU A 81 -17.98 6.88 1.00
C GLU A 81 -16.95 6.99 -0.13
N ASN A 82 -16.82 8.17 -0.72
CA ASN A 82 -15.78 8.47 -1.69
C ASN A 82 -14.43 8.63 -0.98
N PHE A 83 -13.56 7.64 -1.10
CA PHE A 83 -12.27 7.67 -0.43
C PHE A 83 -11.37 8.83 -0.88
N LYS A 84 -11.51 9.34 -2.13
CA LYS A 84 -10.75 10.50 -2.59
C LYS A 84 -11.12 11.74 -1.78
N ASP A 85 -12.41 12.01 -1.63
CA ASP A 85 -12.88 13.19 -0.92
C ASP A 85 -12.43 13.12 0.55
N ARG A 86 -12.55 11.94 1.17
CA ARG A 86 -12.10 11.72 2.54
C ARG A 86 -10.57 11.86 2.71
N VAL A 87 -9.78 11.37 1.75
CA VAL A 87 -8.31 11.56 1.76
C VAL A 87 -7.95 13.05 1.63
N MET A 88 -8.62 13.78 0.74
CA MET A 88 -8.38 15.22 0.59
C MET A 88 -8.73 16.00 1.87
N GLU A 89 -9.81 15.62 2.56
CA GLU A 89 -10.15 16.18 3.87
C GLU A 89 -9.06 15.88 4.92
N ILE A 90 -8.61 14.62 5.05
CA ILE A 90 -7.57 14.21 6.02
C ILE A 90 -6.24 14.92 5.77
N THR A 91 -5.96 15.31 4.53
CA THR A 91 -4.71 15.94 4.11
C THR A 91 -4.83 17.45 3.87
N ASP A 92 -5.89 18.11 4.34
CA ASP A 92 -6.14 19.53 4.15
C ASP A 92 -6.00 19.97 2.67
N ASN A 93 -6.46 19.13 1.75
CA ASN A 93 -6.36 19.26 0.30
C ASN A 93 -4.93 19.25 -0.29
N GLU A 94 -3.91 18.92 0.48
CA GLU A 94 -2.54 18.79 -0.03
C GLU A 94 -2.36 17.54 -0.90
N GLY A 95 -3.07 16.47 -0.60
CA GLY A 95 -2.92 15.16 -1.22
C GLY A 95 -1.68 14.39 -0.74
N LEU A 96 -1.48 13.22 -1.31
CA LEU A 96 -0.53 12.22 -0.84
C LEU A 96 0.71 12.13 -1.73
N PRO A 97 1.89 11.83 -1.16
CA PRO A 97 3.10 11.57 -1.95
C PRO A 97 3.03 10.24 -2.69
N VAL A 98 2.32 9.25 -2.14
CA VAL A 98 2.21 7.91 -2.73
C VAL A 98 0.89 7.25 -2.37
N VAL A 99 0.35 6.49 -3.33
CA VAL A 99 -0.80 5.60 -3.16
C VAL A 99 -0.39 4.20 -3.60
N TYR A 100 -0.64 3.20 -2.76
CA TYR A 100 -0.40 1.79 -3.05
C TYR A 100 -1.72 1.08 -3.33
N ASP A 101 -1.89 0.60 -4.55
CA ASP A 101 -3.15 0.05 -5.03
C ASP A 101 -3.01 -1.41 -5.51
N GLY A 102 -3.58 -2.32 -4.76
CA GLY A 102 -3.74 -3.72 -5.13
C GLY A 102 -5.13 -4.07 -5.67
N VAL A 103 -6.07 -3.11 -5.66
CA VAL A 103 -7.47 -3.30 -6.08
C VAL A 103 -7.62 -3.07 -7.58
N GLY A 104 -7.15 -1.94 -8.09
CA GLY A 104 -7.00 -1.70 -9.52
C GLY A 104 -8.18 -0.99 -10.17
N LYS A 105 -8.98 -1.70 -10.99
CA LYS A 105 -9.96 -1.09 -11.89
C LYS A 105 -10.89 -0.05 -11.24
N VAL A 106 -11.49 -0.38 -10.11
CA VAL A 106 -12.49 0.48 -9.45
C VAL A 106 -11.89 1.60 -8.61
N THR A 107 -10.57 1.58 -8.37
CA THR A 107 -9.90 2.54 -7.47
C THR A 107 -8.95 3.50 -8.20
N LEU A 108 -8.46 3.13 -9.39
CA LEU A 108 -7.36 3.80 -10.07
C LEU A 108 -7.55 5.31 -10.23
N GLU A 109 -8.67 5.75 -10.79
CA GLU A 109 -8.90 7.18 -11.08
C GLU A 109 -8.95 8.03 -9.81
N ASN A 110 -9.68 7.57 -8.80
CA ASN A 110 -9.74 8.24 -7.50
C ASN A 110 -8.39 8.19 -6.78
N SER A 111 -7.63 7.10 -6.93
CA SER A 111 -6.28 6.97 -6.37
C SER A 111 -5.32 8.00 -6.95
N LEU A 112 -5.35 8.20 -8.29
CA LEU A 112 -4.59 9.27 -8.95
C LEU A 112 -5.05 10.65 -8.45
N GLY A 113 -6.36 10.82 -8.22
CA GLY A 113 -6.94 12.05 -7.66
C GLY A 113 -6.44 12.41 -6.27
N CYS A 114 -6.11 11.41 -5.43
CA CYS A 114 -5.56 11.59 -4.07
C CYS A 114 -4.10 12.08 -4.05
N LEU A 115 -3.38 11.99 -5.16
CA LEU A 115 -1.96 12.33 -5.20
C LEU A 115 -1.74 13.84 -5.28
N LYS A 116 -0.72 14.32 -4.56
CA LYS A 116 -0.19 15.67 -4.73
C LYS A 116 0.65 15.79 -6.01
N MET A 117 1.11 17.01 -6.32
CA MET A 117 2.04 17.24 -7.43
C MET A 117 3.25 16.29 -7.34
N ARG A 118 3.59 15.63 -8.45
CA ARG A 118 4.68 14.66 -8.58
C ARG A 118 4.54 13.45 -7.64
N GLY A 119 3.31 13.16 -7.19
CA GLY A 119 3.01 11.97 -6.40
C GLY A 119 3.10 10.70 -7.22
N MET A 120 3.26 9.56 -6.55
CA MET A 120 3.44 8.26 -7.19
C MET A 120 2.23 7.34 -6.95
N MET A 121 1.68 6.83 -8.04
CA MET A 121 0.71 5.74 -8.05
C MET A 121 1.43 4.40 -8.22
N VAL A 122 1.38 3.55 -7.22
CA VAL A 122 1.97 2.22 -7.24
C VAL A 122 0.86 1.18 -7.39
N SER A 123 0.58 0.78 -8.64
CA SER A 123 -0.44 -0.22 -8.96
C SER A 123 0.15 -1.62 -8.93
N PHE A 124 0.15 -2.30 -7.78
CA PHE A 124 0.79 -3.61 -7.62
C PHE A 124 -0.17 -4.80 -7.71
N GLY A 125 -1.47 -4.56 -7.85
CA GLY A 125 -2.50 -5.59 -7.97
C GLY A 125 -3.68 -5.15 -8.88
N ASN A 126 -4.62 -6.06 -9.12
CA ASN A 126 -5.82 -5.85 -9.93
C ASN A 126 -6.97 -6.76 -9.45
N ALA A 127 -7.19 -6.79 -8.11
CA ALA A 127 -8.22 -7.64 -7.51
C ALA A 127 -9.64 -7.36 -8.01
N SER A 128 -9.93 -6.12 -8.45
CA SER A 128 -11.22 -5.73 -9.03
C SER A 128 -11.30 -5.90 -10.55
N GLY A 129 -10.27 -6.46 -11.17
CA GLY A 129 -10.19 -6.68 -12.61
C GLY A 129 -9.06 -5.90 -13.29
N LYS A 130 -8.86 -6.19 -14.58
CA LYS A 130 -7.85 -5.55 -15.41
C LYS A 130 -8.09 -4.04 -15.50
N LEU A 131 -7.01 -3.26 -15.40
CA LEU A 131 -7.07 -1.81 -15.56
C LEU A 131 -7.52 -1.44 -16.99
N ASP A 132 -8.35 -0.43 -17.06
CA ASP A 132 -8.65 0.23 -18.34
C ASP A 132 -7.43 1.06 -18.79
N PRO A 133 -7.33 1.41 -20.09
CA PRO A 133 -6.27 2.28 -20.57
C PRO A 133 -6.22 3.59 -19.80
N VAL A 134 -5.01 4.02 -19.42
CA VAL A 134 -4.79 5.27 -18.69
C VAL A 134 -4.55 6.40 -19.68
N ASP A 135 -5.43 7.40 -19.66
CA ASP A 135 -5.20 8.64 -20.40
C ASP A 135 -4.12 9.46 -19.67
N VAL A 136 -2.90 9.40 -20.23
CA VAL A 136 -1.74 10.09 -19.66
C VAL A 136 -1.93 11.61 -19.68
N GLY A 137 -2.53 12.15 -20.74
CA GLY A 137 -2.79 13.59 -20.89
C GLY A 137 -3.77 14.10 -19.83
N LYS A 138 -4.84 13.33 -19.57
CA LYS A 138 -5.91 13.73 -18.66
C LYS A 138 -5.58 13.44 -17.19
N LEU A 139 -5.00 12.27 -16.89
CA LEU A 139 -4.89 11.77 -15.52
C LEU A 139 -3.50 11.98 -14.90
N ILE A 140 -2.44 11.98 -15.70
CA ILE A 140 -1.06 12.04 -15.22
C ILE A 140 -0.46 13.43 -15.38
N ALA A 141 -0.57 14.02 -16.58
CA ALA A 141 0.09 15.27 -16.92
C ALA A 141 -0.29 16.47 -16.04
N PRO A 142 -1.56 16.68 -15.59
CA PRO A 142 -1.93 17.86 -14.83
C PRO A 142 -1.16 18.05 -13.51
N LYS A 143 -0.72 16.94 -12.90
CA LYS A 143 0.07 16.97 -11.66
C LYS A 143 1.49 16.42 -11.83
N GLY A 144 1.90 16.03 -13.05
CA GLY A 144 3.19 15.39 -13.31
C GLY A 144 3.39 14.12 -12.49
N LEU A 145 2.36 13.26 -12.44
CA LEU A 145 2.36 12.08 -11.59
C LEU A 145 3.29 11.00 -12.14
N TYR A 146 3.75 10.13 -11.25
CA TYR A 146 4.40 8.87 -11.59
C TYR A 146 3.37 7.73 -11.49
N LEU A 147 3.33 6.84 -12.48
CA LEU A 147 2.55 5.60 -12.45
C LEU A 147 3.48 4.43 -12.70
N THR A 148 3.50 3.48 -11.77
CA THR A 148 4.31 2.27 -11.91
C THR A 148 3.50 1.01 -11.61
N ARG A 149 3.89 -0.09 -12.29
CA ARG A 149 3.32 -1.43 -12.11
C ARG A 149 4.42 -2.42 -11.69
N PRO A 150 4.84 -2.40 -10.41
CA PRO A 150 5.88 -3.29 -9.94
C PRO A 150 5.37 -4.73 -9.75
N SER A 151 6.30 -5.68 -9.77
CA SER A 151 6.09 -7.05 -9.33
C SER A 151 7.27 -7.51 -8.48
N ILE A 152 7.06 -8.53 -7.66
CA ILE A 152 8.11 -9.11 -6.83
C ILE A 152 9.34 -9.54 -7.65
N ALA A 153 9.12 -10.07 -8.87
CA ALA A 153 10.19 -10.50 -9.76
C ALA A 153 11.16 -9.38 -10.16
N HIS A 154 10.69 -8.13 -10.19
CA HIS A 154 11.55 -6.98 -10.52
C HIS A 154 12.49 -6.60 -9.38
N TYR A 155 12.20 -7.03 -8.15
CA TYR A 155 12.91 -6.63 -6.92
C TYR A 155 13.55 -7.80 -6.17
N THR A 156 13.52 -9.00 -6.78
CA THR A 156 14.18 -10.22 -6.29
C THR A 156 14.81 -10.98 -7.44
N ALA A 157 15.26 -10.26 -8.47
CA ALA A 157 15.83 -10.85 -9.68
C ALA A 157 17.20 -11.47 -9.43
N THR A 158 17.94 -10.94 -8.47
CA THR A 158 19.24 -11.48 -8.06
C THR A 158 19.16 -12.12 -6.68
N ARG A 159 20.10 -13.01 -6.38
CA ARG A 159 20.21 -13.63 -5.07
C ARG A 159 20.43 -12.58 -3.97
N GLY A 160 21.26 -11.56 -4.22
CA GLY A 160 21.53 -10.49 -3.27
C GLY A 160 20.28 -9.67 -2.90
N GLU A 161 19.45 -9.33 -3.90
CA GLU A 161 18.18 -8.63 -3.66
C GLU A 161 17.20 -9.48 -2.83
N LEU A 162 17.12 -10.78 -3.12
CA LEU A 162 16.27 -11.70 -2.36
C LEU A 162 16.75 -11.82 -0.92
N ASP A 163 18.06 -11.94 -0.69
CA ASP A 163 18.65 -12.06 0.64
C ASP A 163 18.43 -10.76 1.43
N GLU A 164 18.70 -9.57 0.85
CA GLU A 164 18.42 -8.29 1.49
C GLU A 164 16.95 -8.16 1.93
N ALA A 165 16.04 -8.45 1.03
CA ALA A 165 14.60 -8.36 1.30
C ALA A 165 14.15 -9.32 2.40
N SER A 166 14.67 -10.57 2.36
CA SER A 166 14.35 -11.60 3.34
C SER A 166 14.91 -11.29 4.72
N GLU A 167 16.15 -10.82 4.81
CA GLU A 167 16.76 -10.40 6.07
C GLU A 167 16.00 -9.27 6.74
N LYS A 168 15.65 -8.23 5.97
CA LYS A 168 14.84 -7.11 6.49
C LYS A 168 13.48 -7.58 6.99
N LEU A 169 12.81 -8.44 6.23
CA LEU A 169 11.52 -9.00 6.62
C LEU A 169 11.61 -9.79 7.92
N PHE A 170 12.60 -10.67 8.05
CA PHE A 170 12.79 -11.46 9.26
C PHE A 170 13.18 -10.61 10.47
N GLN A 171 13.95 -9.54 10.26
CA GLN A 171 14.25 -8.58 11.32
C GLN A 171 12.95 -7.90 11.84
N MET A 172 12.05 -7.49 10.94
CA MET A 172 10.77 -6.87 11.33
C MET A 172 9.91 -7.81 12.17
N VAL A 173 9.86 -9.08 11.81
CA VAL A 173 9.13 -10.11 12.59
C VAL A 173 9.81 -10.37 13.93
N LYS A 174 11.14 -10.56 13.94
CA LYS A 174 11.93 -10.83 15.15
C LYS A 174 11.81 -9.69 16.17
N ASN A 175 11.81 -8.45 15.70
CA ASN A 175 11.69 -7.27 16.55
C ASN A 175 10.24 -6.99 17.03
N GLY A 176 9.26 -7.79 16.57
CA GLY A 176 7.86 -7.62 16.92
C GLY A 176 7.14 -6.47 16.22
N ASN A 177 7.79 -5.82 15.24
CA ASN A 177 7.20 -4.73 14.45
C ASN A 177 6.15 -5.23 13.45
N VAL A 178 6.26 -6.50 13.03
CA VAL A 178 5.29 -7.18 12.17
C VAL A 178 4.85 -8.47 12.84
N LYS A 179 3.57 -8.59 13.10
CA LYS A 179 2.92 -9.79 13.61
C LYS A 179 2.00 -10.34 12.55
N ILE A 180 2.01 -11.67 12.35
CA ILE A 180 1.18 -12.33 11.33
C ILE A 180 0.10 -13.12 12.03
N GLU A 181 -1.13 -12.85 11.66
CA GLU A 181 -2.29 -13.63 12.06
C GLU A 181 -2.65 -14.59 10.92
N ILE A 182 -2.73 -15.88 11.23
CA ILE A 182 -3.15 -16.90 10.30
C ILE A 182 -4.62 -17.18 10.59
N PHE A 183 -5.48 -16.78 9.66
CA PHE A 183 -6.88 -17.17 9.70
C PHE A 183 -7.01 -18.62 9.17
N LYS A 184 -7.69 -19.44 9.92
CA LYS A 184 -8.03 -20.82 9.54
C LYS A 184 -9.22 -20.84 8.59
#